data_f4fd87589fbc5f4d764366bd3ab9cdda
#
_entry.id   f4fd87589fbc5f4d764366bd3ab9cdda
#
_cell.length_a   1.000
_cell.length_b   1.000
_cell.length_c   1.000
_cell.angle_alpha   90.00
_cell.angle_beta   90.00
_cell.angle_gamma   90.00
#
_symmetry.space_group_name_H-M   'P 1'
#
loop_
_entity.id
_entity.type
_entity.pdbx_description
1 polymer ?
#
loop_
_entity_poly.entity_id
_entity_poly.type
_entity_poly.pdbx_seq_one_letter_code
_entity_poly.pdbx_strand_id
1 'polypeptide(L)'
;MSLLDTFAHLDWAQVLQLTWQHIMLVGVAVGLAIIVGVPLGILMTRFPAVAGPVQASATVLLTIPSIALFGLLLPFYSKFGQGLGPLPAITAVFLYSLLPILRNTYLALTSVEPDRKSVV
;
A
#
# COMPACT_ATOMS: atom_id res chain seq x y z
N MET A 1 22.77 -27.99 -13.29
CA MET A 1 21.73 -28.30 -12.30
C MET A 1 20.37 -28.21 -12.93
N SER A 2 19.57 -29.26 -12.78
CA SER A 2 18.18 -29.20 -13.22
C SER A 2 17.33 -28.41 -12.21
N LEU A 3 16.16 -27.97 -12.64
CA LEU A 3 15.20 -27.31 -11.73
C LEU A 3 14.83 -28.21 -10.57
N LEU A 4 14.72 -29.51 -10.81
CA LEU A 4 14.39 -30.48 -9.78
C LEU A 4 15.49 -30.55 -8.69
N ASP A 5 16.76 -30.50 -9.11
CA ASP A 5 17.86 -30.46 -8.14
C ASP A 5 17.84 -29.20 -7.29
N THR A 6 17.51 -28.06 -7.92
CA THR A 6 17.37 -26.80 -7.20
C THR A 6 16.26 -26.89 -6.15
N PHE A 7 15.10 -27.44 -6.51
CA PHE A 7 14.00 -27.62 -5.57
C PHE A 7 14.34 -28.60 -4.45
N ALA A 8 15.11 -29.64 -4.75
CA ALA A 8 15.49 -30.64 -3.75
C ALA A 8 16.46 -30.07 -2.70
N HIS A 9 17.25 -29.05 -3.08
CA HIS A 9 18.24 -28.43 -2.19
C HIS A 9 17.71 -27.18 -1.48
N LEU A 10 16.42 -26.79 -1.70
CA LEU A 10 15.82 -25.67 -0.99
C LEU A 10 15.66 -26.00 0.49
N ASP A 11 16.01 -25.02 1.32
CA ASP A 11 15.69 -25.07 2.75
C ASP A 11 14.24 -24.66 2.95
N TRP A 12 13.36 -25.65 3.05
CA TRP A 12 11.93 -25.41 3.21
C TRP A 12 11.61 -24.66 4.50
N ALA A 13 12.37 -24.86 5.57
CA ALA A 13 12.19 -24.10 6.80
C ALA A 13 12.42 -22.61 6.57
N GLN A 14 13.47 -22.26 5.82
CA GLN A 14 13.75 -20.89 5.47
C GLN A 14 12.67 -20.30 4.56
N VAL A 15 12.20 -21.06 3.57
CA VAL A 15 11.13 -20.64 2.67
C VAL A 15 9.86 -20.31 3.45
N LEU A 16 9.48 -21.17 4.38
CA LEU A 16 8.31 -20.97 5.22
C LEU A 16 8.47 -19.73 6.11
N GLN A 17 9.65 -19.55 6.68
CA GLN A 17 9.93 -18.39 7.53
C GLN A 17 9.85 -17.08 6.73
N LEU A 18 10.45 -17.04 5.54
CA LEU A 18 10.40 -15.86 4.68
C LEU A 18 8.99 -15.57 4.20
N THR A 19 8.23 -16.62 3.88
CA THR A 19 6.83 -16.47 3.49
C THR A 19 6.01 -15.87 4.62
N TRP A 20 6.19 -16.34 5.84
CA TRP A 20 5.51 -15.81 7.02
C TRP A 20 5.86 -14.34 7.23
N GLN A 21 7.16 -14.00 7.14
CA GLN A 21 7.60 -12.61 7.27
C GLN A 21 6.96 -11.73 6.20
N HIS A 22 6.86 -12.23 4.97
CA HIS A 22 6.22 -11.49 3.87
C HIS A 22 4.73 -11.26 4.16
N ILE A 23 4.03 -12.30 4.60
CA ILE A 23 2.61 -12.19 4.96
C ILE A 23 2.40 -11.16 6.08
N MET A 24 3.24 -11.19 7.10
CA MET A 24 3.16 -10.23 8.21
C MET A 24 3.43 -8.80 7.73
N LEU A 25 4.46 -8.62 6.91
CA LEU A 25 4.80 -7.30 6.35
C LEU A 25 3.65 -6.72 5.53
N VAL A 26 3.12 -7.52 4.62
CA VAL A 26 1.99 -7.09 3.76
C VAL A 26 0.75 -6.85 4.61
N GLY A 27 0.47 -7.76 5.55
CA GLY A 27 -0.70 -7.63 6.43
C GLY A 27 -0.67 -6.35 7.25
N VAL A 28 0.48 -6.02 7.83
CA VAL A 28 0.65 -4.78 8.60
C VAL A 28 0.49 -3.56 7.69
N ALA A 29 1.17 -3.56 6.54
CA ALA A 29 1.16 -2.42 5.63
C ALA A 29 -0.23 -2.16 5.06
N VAL A 30 -0.91 -3.20 4.57
CA VAL A 30 -2.26 -3.09 4.01
C VAL A 30 -3.28 -2.76 5.10
N GLY A 31 -3.15 -3.38 6.27
CA GLY A 31 -4.02 -3.07 7.42
C GLY A 31 -3.96 -1.60 7.80
N LEU A 32 -2.75 -1.04 7.89
CA LEU A 32 -2.57 0.39 8.15
C LEU A 32 -3.14 1.25 7.02
N ALA A 33 -2.97 0.80 5.77
CA ALA A 33 -3.50 1.52 4.61
C ALA A 33 -5.03 1.57 4.64
N ILE A 34 -5.70 0.52 5.06
CA ILE A 34 -7.14 0.49 5.21
C ILE A 34 -7.57 1.44 6.33
N ILE A 35 -6.91 1.37 7.49
CA ILE A 35 -7.23 2.20 8.66
C ILE A 35 -7.10 3.69 8.34
N VAL A 36 -6.12 4.07 7.51
CA VAL A 36 -5.90 5.47 7.12
C VAL A 36 -6.70 5.83 5.87
N GLY A 37 -6.70 4.95 4.87
CA GLY A 37 -7.27 5.24 3.55
C GLY A 37 -8.78 5.34 3.52
N VAL A 38 -9.46 4.44 4.21
CA VAL A 38 -10.93 4.46 4.23
C VAL A 38 -11.46 5.73 4.93
N PRO A 39 -11.00 6.09 6.14
CA PRO A 39 -11.43 7.35 6.76
C PRO A 39 -11.08 8.59 5.92
N LEU A 40 -9.89 8.63 5.30
CA LEU A 40 -9.52 9.76 4.45
C LEU A 40 -10.39 9.84 3.20
N GLY A 41 -10.72 8.71 2.59
CA GLY A 41 -11.63 8.66 1.44
C GLY A 41 -13.00 9.18 1.80
N ILE A 42 -13.51 8.81 2.96
CA ILE A 42 -14.78 9.33 3.47
C ILE A 42 -14.69 10.82 3.72
N LEU A 43 -13.60 11.28 4.33
CA LEU A 43 -13.40 12.70 4.63
C LEU A 43 -13.37 13.55 3.36
N MET A 44 -12.77 13.03 2.28
CA MET A 44 -12.72 13.72 0.99
C MET A 44 -14.11 13.97 0.40
N THR A 45 -15.09 13.13 0.69
CA THR A 45 -16.46 13.34 0.22
C THR A 45 -17.13 14.53 0.91
N ARG A 46 -16.69 14.83 2.14
CA ARG A 46 -17.23 15.95 2.92
C ARG A 46 -16.52 17.27 2.62
N PHE A 47 -15.28 17.20 2.14
CA PHE A 47 -14.47 18.37 1.82
C PHE A 47 -14.00 18.30 0.37
N PRO A 48 -14.88 18.71 -0.61
CA PRO A 48 -14.53 18.60 -2.02
C PRO A 48 -13.26 19.36 -2.42
N ALA A 49 -12.94 20.42 -1.69
CA ALA A 49 -11.72 21.20 -1.97
C ALA A 49 -10.45 20.40 -1.74
N VAL A 50 -10.49 19.40 -0.86
CA VAL A 50 -9.34 18.52 -0.56
C VAL A 50 -9.26 17.37 -1.54
N ALA A 51 -10.41 16.92 -2.08
CA ALA A 51 -10.49 15.73 -2.92
C ALA A 51 -9.66 15.83 -4.18
N GLY A 52 -9.71 16.98 -4.88
CA GLY A 52 -8.95 17.18 -6.12
C GLY A 52 -7.44 17.07 -5.92
N PRO A 53 -6.86 17.88 -5.02
CA PRO A 53 -5.41 17.81 -4.75
C PRO A 53 -4.96 16.45 -4.26
N VAL A 54 -5.73 15.77 -3.41
CA VAL A 54 -5.36 14.45 -2.89
C VAL A 54 -5.36 13.41 -4.01
N GLN A 55 -6.38 13.42 -4.87
CA GLN A 55 -6.43 12.50 -6.01
C GLN A 55 -5.31 12.75 -7.02
N ALA A 56 -5.00 14.03 -7.29
CA ALA A 56 -3.90 14.39 -8.18
C ALA A 56 -2.57 13.89 -7.62
N SER A 57 -2.33 14.10 -6.32
CA SER A 57 -1.13 13.61 -5.64
C SER A 57 -1.03 12.09 -5.71
N ALA A 58 -2.16 11.40 -5.48
CA ALA A 58 -2.21 9.95 -5.57
C ALA A 58 -1.85 9.46 -6.97
N THR A 59 -2.41 10.10 -8.00
CA THR A 59 -2.12 9.74 -9.38
C THR A 59 -0.63 9.91 -9.71
N VAL A 60 -0.03 11.01 -9.28
CA VAL A 60 1.40 11.26 -9.48
C VAL A 60 2.25 10.20 -8.77
N LEU A 61 1.93 9.89 -7.51
CA LEU A 61 2.67 8.90 -6.73
C LEU A 61 2.56 7.51 -7.34
N LEU A 62 1.40 7.15 -7.88
CA LEU A 62 1.21 5.84 -8.51
C LEU A 62 1.98 5.72 -9.84
N THR A 63 2.41 6.81 -10.45
CA THR A 63 3.28 6.75 -11.62
C THR A 63 4.72 6.44 -11.28
N ILE A 64 5.13 6.59 -10.02
CA ILE A 64 6.49 6.27 -9.60
C ILE A 64 6.65 4.74 -9.57
N PRO A 65 7.66 4.18 -10.28
CA PRO A 65 7.91 2.74 -10.18
C PRO A 65 8.19 2.31 -8.74
N SER A 66 7.65 1.17 -8.34
CA SER A 66 7.79 0.68 -6.96
C SER A 66 9.24 0.53 -6.53
N ILE A 67 10.09 0.07 -7.44
CA ILE A 67 11.52 -0.08 -7.17
C ILE A 67 12.17 1.28 -6.91
N ALA A 68 11.77 2.31 -7.69
CA ALA A 68 12.29 3.66 -7.51
C ALA A 68 11.87 4.25 -6.17
N LEU A 69 10.61 4.05 -5.78
CA LEU A 69 10.14 4.52 -4.48
C LEU A 69 10.89 3.82 -3.34
N PHE A 70 11.04 2.50 -3.43
CA PHE A 70 11.80 1.74 -2.45
C PHE A 70 13.23 2.24 -2.35
N GLY A 71 13.87 2.50 -3.50
CA GLY A 71 15.23 3.04 -3.55
C GLY A 71 15.36 4.43 -2.93
N LEU A 72 14.32 5.27 -3.05
CA LEU A 72 14.30 6.58 -2.40
C LEU A 72 14.13 6.47 -0.88
N LEU A 73 13.38 5.48 -0.42
CA LEU A 73 13.13 5.27 1.00
C LEU A 73 14.37 4.74 1.74
N LEU A 74 15.22 3.98 1.06
CA LEU A 74 16.40 3.39 1.70
C LEU A 74 17.33 4.44 2.32
N PRO A 75 17.78 5.49 1.59
CA PRO A 75 18.63 6.52 2.21
C PRO A 75 17.91 7.29 3.31
N PHE A 76 16.61 7.52 3.14
CA PHE A 76 15.82 8.22 4.16
C PHE A 76 15.84 7.45 5.48
N TYR A 77 15.54 6.16 5.46
CA TYR A 77 15.55 5.33 6.66
C TYR A 77 16.96 5.03 7.16
N SER A 78 17.96 5.06 6.28
CA SER A 78 19.36 4.86 6.69
C SER A 78 19.83 5.95 7.64
N LYS A 79 19.33 7.16 7.50
CA LYS A 79 19.64 8.26 8.41
C LYS A 79 19.20 7.97 9.83
N PHE A 80 18.19 7.13 10.00
CA PHE A 80 17.67 6.72 11.30
C PHE A 80 18.15 5.33 11.71
N GLY A 81 19.11 4.75 10.99
CA GLY A 81 19.61 3.41 11.27
C GLY A 81 18.68 2.28 10.87
N GLN A 82 17.63 2.57 10.08
CA GLN A 82 16.57 1.60 9.73
C GLN A 82 16.58 1.22 8.24
N GLY A 83 17.65 1.56 7.50
CA GLY A 83 17.69 1.32 6.06
C GLY A 83 17.64 -0.13 5.64
N LEU A 84 18.16 -1.05 6.46
CA LEU A 84 18.17 -2.49 6.20
C LEU A 84 17.05 -3.23 6.91
N GLY A 85 16.22 -2.54 7.67
CA GLY A 85 15.10 -3.14 8.38
C GLY A 85 13.86 -3.27 7.51
N PRO A 86 12.74 -3.71 8.09
CA PRO A 86 11.47 -3.87 7.34
C PRO A 86 10.75 -2.56 7.05
N LEU A 87 11.11 -1.45 7.69
CA LEU A 87 10.39 -0.18 7.59
C LEU A 87 10.30 0.37 6.17
N PRO A 88 11.37 0.39 5.35
CA PRO A 88 11.24 0.87 3.98
C PRO A 88 10.23 0.06 3.16
N ALA A 89 10.24 -1.25 3.31
CA ALA A 89 9.31 -2.13 2.60
C ALA A 89 7.87 -1.91 3.06
N ILE A 90 7.65 -1.82 4.37
CA ILE A 90 6.32 -1.56 4.94
C ILE A 90 5.79 -0.21 4.45
N THR A 91 6.64 0.83 4.44
CA THR A 91 6.27 2.16 3.97
C THR A 91 5.90 2.15 2.50
N ALA A 92 6.68 1.48 1.65
CA ALA A 92 6.40 1.39 0.23
C ALA A 92 5.07 0.68 -0.03
N VAL A 93 4.86 -0.48 0.59
CA VAL A 93 3.61 -1.24 0.44
C VAL A 93 2.43 -0.45 1.00
N PHE A 94 2.60 0.22 2.13
CA PHE A 94 1.58 1.08 2.71
C PHE A 94 1.15 2.18 1.73
N LEU A 95 2.10 2.91 1.15
CA LEU A 95 1.81 3.99 0.22
C LEU A 95 1.10 3.48 -1.03
N TYR A 96 1.59 2.40 -1.63
CA TYR A 96 0.98 1.84 -2.83
C TYR A 96 -0.40 1.24 -2.57
N SER A 97 -0.65 0.76 -1.35
CA SER A 97 -1.97 0.26 -0.96
C SER A 97 -2.92 1.40 -0.59
N LEU A 98 -2.39 2.42 0.09
CA LEU A 98 -3.17 3.57 0.56
C LEU A 98 -3.86 4.30 -0.59
N LEU A 99 -3.11 4.56 -1.67
CA LEU A 99 -3.59 5.39 -2.76
C LEU A 99 -4.80 4.79 -3.48
N PRO A 100 -4.78 3.50 -3.90
CA PRO A 100 -5.96 2.87 -4.48
C PRO A 100 -7.13 2.76 -3.50
N ILE A 101 -6.86 2.45 -2.23
CA ILE A 101 -7.91 2.33 -1.21
C ILE A 101 -8.63 3.67 -1.03
N LEU A 102 -7.87 4.73 -0.87
CA LEU A 102 -8.39 6.09 -0.71
C LEU A 102 -9.23 6.51 -1.92
N ARG A 103 -8.68 6.31 -3.11
CA ARG A 103 -9.34 6.67 -4.36
C ARG A 103 -10.62 5.88 -4.57
N ASN A 104 -10.56 4.55 -4.37
CA ASN A 104 -11.71 3.69 -4.56
C ASN A 104 -12.80 3.94 -3.54
N THR A 105 -12.44 4.24 -2.30
CA THR A 105 -13.39 4.64 -1.26
C THR A 105 -14.12 5.91 -1.65
N TYR A 106 -13.37 6.91 -2.09
CA TYR A 106 -13.96 8.18 -2.55
C TYR A 106 -14.90 7.98 -3.74
N LEU A 107 -14.44 7.22 -4.75
CA LEU A 107 -15.26 6.96 -5.94
C LEU A 107 -16.50 6.16 -5.62
N ALA A 108 -16.41 5.17 -4.75
CA ALA A 108 -17.55 4.36 -4.34
C ALA A 108 -18.61 5.19 -3.67
N LEU A 109 -18.21 6.13 -2.81
CA LEU A 109 -19.16 6.98 -2.10
C LEU A 109 -19.75 8.08 -2.98
N THR A 110 -18.99 8.61 -3.92
CA THR A 110 -19.45 9.69 -4.81
C THR A 110 -20.23 9.18 -6.02
N SER A 111 -20.08 7.90 -6.38
CA SER A 111 -20.80 7.30 -7.51
C SER A 111 -22.19 6.77 -7.14
N VAL A 112 -22.55 6.81 -5.85
CA VAL A 112 -23.89 6.42 -5.42
C VAL A 112 -24.88 7.46 -5.94
N GLU A 113 -25.89 7.00 -6.73
CA GLU A 113 -26.88 7.89 -7.29
C GLU A 113 -27.75 8.51 -6.19
N PRO A 114 -28.11 9.80 -6.33
CA PRO A 114 -28.98 10.47 -5.35
C PRO A 114 -30.31 9.76 -5.14
N ASP A 115 -30.86 9.13 -6.18
CA ASP A 115 -32.12 8.40 -6.11
C ASP A 115 -32.07 7.22 -5.14
N ARG A 116 -30.93 6.54 -5.08
CA ARG A 116 -30.74 5.45 -4.12
C ARG A 116 -30.68 5.94 -2.69
N LYS A 117 -30.11 7.12 -2.48
CA LYS A 117 -30.07 7.74 -1.17
C LYS A 117 -31.44 8.15 -0.68
N SER A 118 -32.33 8.56 -1.59
CA SER A 118 -33.68 8.98 -1.24
C SER A 118 -34.59 7.82 -0.94
N VAL A 119 -34.30 6.63 -1.46
CA VAL A 119 -35.10 5.41 -1.21
C VAL A 119 -34.75 4.80 0.15
N VAL A 120 -33.54 5.03 0.65
CA VAL A 120 -33.07 4.53 1.93
C VAL A 120 -33.37 5.55 3.02
#